data_fc2f33c4df3e877303f18ee182b7d218
#
_entry.id   fc2f33c4df3e877303f18ee182b7d218
#
_cell.length_a   1.000
_cell.length_b   1.000
_cell.length_c   1.000
_cell.angle_alpha   90.00
_cell.angle_beta   90.00
_cell.angle_gamma   90.00
#
_symmetry.space_group_name_H-M   'P 1'
#
loop_
_entity.id
_entity.type
_entity.pdbx_description
1 polymer ?
#
loop_
_entity_poly.entity_id
_entity_poly.type
_entity_poly.pdbx_seq_one_letter_code
_entity_poly.pdbx_strand_id
1 'polypeptide(L)'
;MAVSLSAEFVGLFALIVVVSGAVNGLAGFGFAVVGTMALASIVDPATAVVLMIIPMVAANAMLVSELSAAELRTCGRRFGPLVASALVGTIVGMIVLDALPDRPLRVGLGLITLGFVTSQQRAVPLPKLGTGSPALGGRPAMIAVGSLSGLLFGATNVGIQLVAYLRSRGLTHSLFVGVVALVFLGIN
;
A
#
# COMPACT_ATOMS: atom_id res chain seq x y z
N MET A 1 4.85 -5.72 24.75
CA MET A 1 5.31 -7.10 25.04
C MET A 1 6.50 -7.40 24.13
N ALA A 2 7.64 -7.89 24.68
CA ALA A 2 8.75 -8.33 23.85
C ALA A 2 8.32 -9.62 23.12
N VAL A 3 8.37 -9.60 21.77
CA VAL A 3 8.11 -10.80 20.96
C VAL A 3 9.27 -11.75 21.21
N SER A 4 9.00 -12.90 21.85
CA SER A 4 10.02 -13.95 21.99
C SER A 4 10.28 -14.53 20.60
N LEU A 5 11.51 -14.40 20.10
CA LEU A 5 11.94 -14.98 18.82
C LEU A 5 12.12 -16.50 18.98
N SER A 6 11.01 -17.21 19.21
CA SER A 6 11.02 -18.67 19.19
C SER A 6 11.21 -19.17 17.76
N ALA A 7 11.77 -20.36 17.59
CA ALA A 7 11.91 -20.97 16.25
C ALA A 7 10.56 -21.13 15.53
N GLU A 8 9.50 -21.38 16.27
CA GLU A 8 8.14 -21.46 15.76
C GLU A 8 7.64 -20.11 15.24
N PHE A 9 7.88 -19.01 15.97
CA PHE A 9 7.52 -17.67 15.52
C PHE A 9 8.29 -17.28 14.25
N VAL A 10 9.58 -17.56 14.20
CA VAL A 10 10.43 -17.28 13.02
C VAL A 10 9.93 -18.07 11.80
N GLY A 11 9.59 -19.35 11.98
CA GLY A 11 9.03 -20.20 10.92
C GLY A 11 7.69 -19.68 10.39
N LEU A 12 6.79 -19.29 11.29
CA LEU A 12 5.49 -18.73 10.94
C LEU A 12 5.62 -17.36 10.25
N PHE A 13 6.51 -16.50 10.76
CA PHE A 13 6.81 -15.21 10.15
C PHE A 13 7.35 -15.38 8.72
N ALA A 14 8.30 -16.31 8.52
CA ALA A 14 8.83 -16.62 7.20
C ALA A 14 7.73 -17.11 6.24
N LEU A 15 6.83 -17.97 6.70
CA LEU A 15 5.68 -18.45 5.92
C LEU A 15 4.76 -17.28 5.51
N ILE A 16 4.43 -16.38 6.45
CA ILE A 16 3.62 -15.19 6.17
C ILE A 16 4.29 -14.32 5.11
N VAL A 17 5.60 -14.09 5.22
CA VAL A 17 6.36 -13.29 4.25
C VAL A 17 6.33 -13.93 2.86
N VAL A 18 6.55 -15.25 2.77
CA VAL A 18 6.52 -15.99 1.49
C VAL A 18 5.14 -15.93 0.84
N VAL A 19 4.07 -16.20 1.60
CA VAL A 19 2.70 -16.14 1.08
C VAL A 19 2.36 -14.71 0.64
N SER A 20 2.71 -13.70 1.42
CA SER A 20 2.49 -12.29 1.09
C SER A 20 3.26 -11.89 -0.17
N GLY A 21 4.49 -12.37 -0.31
CA GLY A 21 5.32 -12.18 -1.51
C GLY A 21 4.71 -12.81 -2.75
N ALA A 22 4.21 -14.04 -2.64
CA ALA A 22 3.53 -14.72 -3.74
C ALA A 22 2.28 -13.96 -4.19
N VAL A 23 1.45 -13.51 -3.25
CA VAL A 23 0.26 -12.68 -3.55
C VAL A 23 0.69 -11.37 -4.24
N ASN A 24 1.73 -10.72 -3.74
CA ASN A 24 2.23 -9.47 -4.32
C ASN A 24 2.77 -9.68 -5.75
N GLY A 25 3.51 -10.75 -5.99
CA GLY A 25 4.03 -11.11 -7.31
C GLY A 25 2.91 -11.38 -8.33
N LEU A 26 1.86 -12.09 -7.92
CA LEU A 26 0.73 -12.43 -8.80
C LEU A 26 -0.21 -11.22 -9.05
N ALA A 27 -0.52 -10.46 -8.01
CA ALA A 27 -1.47 -9.36 -8.08
C ALA A 27 -0.82 -7.99 -8.38
N GLY A 28 0.50 -7.88 -8.22
CA GLY A 28 1.25 -6.63 -8.33
C GLY A 28 1.09 -5.70 -7.13
N PHE A 29 0.42 -6.18 -6.06
CA PHE A 29 0.21 -5.47 -4.80
C PHE A 29 -0.34 -6.45 -3.75
N GLY A 30 -0.42 -6.03 -2.49
CA GLY A 30 -1.07 -6.80 -1.43
C GLY A 30 -0.12 -7.37 -0.39
N PHE A 31 1.20 -7.24 -0.56
CA PHE A 31 2.19 -7.70 0.41
C PHE A 31 1.88 -7.17 1.82
N ALA A 32 1.72 -5.86 1.94
CA ALA A 32 1.40 -5.21 3.21
C ALA A 32 0.06 -5.68 3.79
N VAL A 33 -0.98 -5.73 2.95
CA VAL A 33 -2.33 -6.11 3.43
C VAL A 33 -2.36 -7.53 3.97
N VAL A 34 -1.84 -8.48 3.19
CA VAL A 34 -1.85 -9.90 3.58
C VAL A 34 -0.90 -10.14 4.75
N GLY A 35 0.35 -9.65 4.64
CA GLY A 35 1.38 -9.90 5.64
C GLY A 35 1.09 -9.23 6.98
N THR A 36 0.74 -7.93 6.95
CA THR A 36 0.46 -7.19 8.19
C THR A 36 -0.80 -7.72 8.87
N MET A 37 -1.87 -8.03 8.12
CA MET A 37 -3.10 -8.58 8.71
C MET A 37 -2.88 -9.97 9.30
N ALA A 38 -2.17 -10.85 8.58
CA ALA A 38 -1.84 -12.19 9.09
C ALA A 38 -0.98 -12.10 10.36
N LEU A 39 0.04 -11.23 10.35
CA LEU A 39 0.92 -11.07 11.50
C LEU A 39 0.21 -10.39 12.68
N ALA A 40 -0.66 -9.40 12.43
CA ALA A 40 -1.45 -8.71 13.46
C ALA A 40 -2.51 -9.59 14.13
N SER A 41 -2.79 -10.77 13.59
CA SER A 41 -3.62 -11.78 14.27
C SER A 41 -2.86 -12.54 15.37
N ILE A 42 -1.53 -12.47 15.37
CA ILE A 42 -0.65 -13.25 16.25
C ILE A 42 0.10 -12.34 17.23
N VAL A 43 0.47 -11.13 16.77
CA VAL A 43 1.17 -10.13 17.58
C VAL A 43 0.36 -8.83 17.61
N ASP A 44 0.79 -7.90 18.46
CA ASP A 44 0.23 -6.56 18.50
C ASP A 44 0.34 -5.86 17.13
N PRO A 45 -0.72 -5.13 16.67
CA PRO A 45 -0.76 -4.52 15.35
C PRO A 45 0.41 -3.58 15.03
N ALA A 46 0.85 -2.78 16.00
CA ALA A 46 1.99 -1.88 15.80
C ALA A 46 3.29 -2.68 15.58
N THR A 47 3.49 -3.74 16.34
CA THR A 47 4.61 -4.68 16.16
C THR A 47 4.53 -5.38 14.81
N ALA A 48 3.35 -5.80 14.37
CA ALA A 48 3.16 -6.41 13.05
C ALA A 48 3.58 -5.47 11.91
N VAL A 49 3.19 -4.20 11.98
CA VAL A 49 3.59 -3.18 11.00
C VAL A 49 5.11 -3.05 10.96
N VAL A 50 5.76 -2.87 12.11
CA VAL A 50 7.21 -2.69 12.19
C VAL A 50 7.97 -3.89 11.64
N LEU A 51 7.58 -5.12 12.01
CA LEU A 51 8.22 -6.34 11.54
C LEU A 51 8.07 -6.53 10.02
N MET A 52 6.97 -6.06 9.43
CA MET A 52 6.71 -6.18 7.99
C MET A 52 7.43 -5.12 7.14
N ILE A 53 7.99 -4.05 7.72
CA ILE A 53 8.69 -3.00 6.96
C ILE A 53 9.85 -3.60 6.15
N ILE A 54 10.74 -4.35 6.79
CA ILE A 54 11.95 -4.89 6.13
C ILE A 54 11.59 -5.82 4.95
N PRO A 55 10.75 -6.87 5.13
CA PRO A 55 10.33 -7.71 4.01
C PRO A 55 9.62 -6.94 2.90
N MET A 56 8.84 -5.93 3.25
CA MET A 56 8.09 -5.12 2.30
C MET A 56 9.01 -4.22 1.47
N VAL A 57 9.99 -3.57 2.09
CA VAL A 57 11.03 -2.80 1.39
C VAL A 57 11.82 -3.70 0.45
N ALA A 58 12.22 -4.90 0.91
CA ALA A 58 12.95 -5.85 0.08
C ALA A 58 12.13 -6.30 -1.13
N ALA A 59 10.86 -6.67 -0.94
CA ALA A 59 9.97 -7.07 -2.03
C ALA A 59 9.75 -5.95 -3.05
N ASN A 60 9.52 -4.72 -2.59
CA ASN A 60 9.35 -3.57 -3.47
C ASN A 60 10.66 -3.20 -4.21
N ALA A 61 11.81 -3.30 -3.54
CA ALA A 61 13.11 -3.07 -4.17
C ALA A 61 13.39 -4.08 -5.29
N MET A 62 13.05 -5.35 -5.08
CA MET A 62 13.15 -6.37 -6.13
C MET A 62 12.28 -6.04 -7.34
N LEU A 63 11.02 -5.66 -7.14
CA LEU A 63 10.12 -5.28 -8.23
C LEU A 63 10.60 -4.02 -8.98
N VAL A 64 11.16 -3.04 -8.27
CA VAL A 64 11.75 -1.85 -8.89
C VAL A 64 13.00 -2.20 -9.69
N SER A 65 13.81 -3.16 -9.24
CA SER A 65 15.01 -3.59 -9.96
C SER A 65 14.74 -4.28 -11.31
N GLU A 66 13.51 -4.76 -11.52
CA GLU A 66 13.07 -5.32 -12.80
C GLU A 66 12.78 -4.25 -13.86
N LEU A 67 12.62 -2.99 -13.43
CA LEU A 67 12.39 -1.87 -14.35
C LEU A 67 13.68 -1.45 -15.04
N SER A 68 13.59 -1.21 -16.35
CA SER A 68 14.67 -0.56 -17.09
C SER A 68 14.87 0.89 -16.61
N ALA A 69 16.08 1.43 -16.77
CA ALA A 69 16.38 2.81 -16.42
C ALA A 69 15.48 3.84 -17.14
N ALA A 70 15.04 3.52 -18.37
CA ALA A 70 14.14 4.36 -19.14
C ALA A 70 12.71 4.36 -18.54
N GLU A 71 12.22 3.19 -18.14
CA GLU A 71 10.93 3.05 -17.46
C GLU A 71 10.95 3.74 -16.12
N LEU A 72 12.00 3.54 -15.32
CA LEU A 72 12.17 4.20 -14.01
C LEU A 72 12.16 5.73 -14.14
N ARG A 73 12.88 6.27 -15.12
CA ARG A 73 12.90 7.72 -15.41
C ARG A 73 11.53 8.24 -15.84
N THR A 74 10.82 7.47 -16.68
CA THR A 74 9.47 7.81 -17.15
C THR A 74 8.47 7.78 -15.98
N CYS A 75 8.53 6.75 -15.13
CA CYS A 75 7.73 6.65 -13.92
C CYS A 75 7.99 7.82 -12.97
N GLY A 76 9.25 8.10 -12.67
CA GLY A 76 9.65 9.20 -11.80
C GLY A 76 9.16 10.56 -12.29
N ARG A 77 9.28 10.84 -13.59
CA ARG A 77 8.79 12.10 -14.18
C ARG A 77 7.27 12.21 -14.20
N ARG A 78 6.57 11.12 -14.52
CA ARG A 78 5.12 11.12 -14.66
C ARG A 78 4.41 11.08 -13.31
N PHE A 79 4.89 10.27 -12.38
CA PHE A 79 4.26 10.03 -11.08
C PHE A 79 5.01 10.67 -9.90
N GLY A 80 6.07 11.42 -10.15
CA GLY A 80 6.84 12.15 -9.13
C GLY A 80 5.96 13.00 -8.19
N PRO A 81 5.01 13.80 -8.70
CA PRO A 81 4.09 14.56 -7.85
C PRO A 81 3.24 13.67 -6.95
N LEU A 82 2.81 12.50 -7.43
CA LEU A 82 2.04 11.52 -6.66
C LEU A 82 2.91 10.93 -5.53
N VAL A 83 4.14 10.51 -5.84
CA VAL A 83 5.08 9.94 -4.87
C VAL A 83 5.43 10.97 -3.79
N ALA A 84 5.81 12.18 -4.20
CA ALA A 84 6.18 13.23 -3.26
C ALA A 84 5.02 13.62 -2.32
N SER A 85 3.82 13.76 -2.86
CA SER A 85 2.64 14.08 -2.05
C SER A 85 2.20 12.91 -1.15
N ALA A 86 2.38 11.66 -1.60
CA ALA A 86 2.14 10.48 -0.79
C ALA A 86 3.13 10.41 0.39
N LEU A 87 4.40 10.72 0.15
CA LEU A 87 5.43 10.73 1.19
C LEU A 87 5.13 11.78 2.27
N VAL A 88 4.78 12.99 1.88
CA VAL A 88 4.35 14.04 2.82
C VAL A 88 3.09 13.60 3.57
N GLY A 89 2.11 13.03 2.86
CA GLY A 89 0.89 12.50 3.46
C GLY A 89 1.17 11.40 4.48
N THR A 90 2.12 10.50 4.19
CA THR A 90 2.52 9.41 5.10
C THR A 90 3.10 9.96 6.39
N ILE A 91 4.00 10.94 6.33
CA ILE A 91 4.57 11.58 7.52
C ILE A 91 3.46 12.21 8.37
N VAL A 92 2.55 12.94 7.74
CA VAL A 92 1.39 13.53 8.44
C VAL A 92 0.49 12.44 9.01
N GLY A 93 0.24 11.36 8.28
CA GLY A 93 -0.56 10.22 8.71
C GLY A 93 0.01 9.53 9.95
N MET A 94 1.33 9.36 10.02
CA MET A 94 2.02 8.80 11.20
C MET A 94 1.85 9.72 12.42
N ILE A 95 2.00 11.03 12.26
CA ILE A 95 1.82 12.00 13.35
C ILE A 95 0.36 11.99 13.84
N VAL A 96 -0.60 11.93 12.92
CA VAL A 96 -2.02 11.87 13.26
C VAL A 96 -2.37 10.56 13.95
N LEU A 97 -1.72 9.45 13.54
CA LEU A 97 -1.92 8.13 14.17
C LEU A 97 -1.58 8.15 15.65
N ASP A 98 -0.44 8.76 16.00
CA ASP A 98 0.02 8.87 17.40
C ASP A 98 -0.94 9.71 18.26
N ALA A 99 -1.73 10.60 17.64
CA ALA A 99 -2.70 11.48 18.33
C ALA A 99 -4.12 10.89 18.40
N LEU A 100 -4.41 9.83 17.65
CA LEU A 100 -5.76 9.25 17.58
C LEU A 100 -5.92 8.09 18.58
N PRO A 101 -7.06 8.03 19.29
CA PRO A 101 -7.38 6.87 20.12
C PRO A 101 -7.52 5.59 19.27
N ASP A 102 -7.09 4.46 19.81
CA ASP A 102 -7.10 3.15 19.13
C ASP A 102 -8.46 2.71 18.55
N ARG A 103 -9.55 3.01 19.27
CA ARG A 103 -10.89 2.56 18.87
C ARG A 103 -11.39 3.18 17.57
N PRO A 104 -11.43 4.51 17.38
CA PRO A 104 -11.88 5.11 16.12
C PRO A 104 -10.94 4.75 14.96
N LEU A 105 -9.65 4.54 15.21
CA LEU A 105 -8.69 4.11 14.22
C LEU A 105 -9.02 2.71 13.68
N ARG A 106 -9.24 1.73 14.57
CA ARG A 106 -9.61 0.35 14.18
C ARG A 106 -10.93 0.30 13.42
N VAL A 107 -11.94 1.08 13.85
CA VAL A 107 -13.22 1.17 13.15
C VAL A 107 -13.06 1.81 11.78
N GLY A 108 -12.32 2.91 11.68
CA GLY A 108 -12.04 3.58 10.41
C GLY A 108 -11.31 2.67 9.41
N LEU A 109 -10.30 1.93 9.89
CA LEU A 109 -9.58 0.92 9.11
C LEU A 109 -10.50 -0.19 8.61
N GLY A 110 -11.34 -0.74 9.49
CA GLY A 110 -12.32 -1.75 9.14
C GLY A 110 -13.28 -1.27 8.06
N LEU A 111 -13.81 -0.05 8.20
CA LEU A 111 -14.73 0.55 7.21
C LEU A 111 -14.06 0.80 5.85
N ILE A 112 -12.82 1.30 5.84
CA ILE A 112 -12.05 1.50 4.60
C ILE A 112 -11.80 0.15 3.92
N THR A 113 -11.42 -0.87 4.67
CA THR A 113 -11.17 -2.21 4.14
C THR A 113 -12.45 -2.83 3.59
N LEU A 114 -13.57 -2.76 4.32
CA LEU A 114 -14.88 -3.21 3.86
C LEU A 114 -15.34 -2.45 2.61
N GLY A 115 -15.20 -1.12 2.59
CA GLY A 115 -15.52 -0.30 1.43
C GLY A 115 -14.69 -0.68 0.20
N PHE A 116 -13.42 -1.01 0.40
CA PHE A 116 -12.57 -1.50 -0.68
C PHE A 116 -12.99 -2.89 -1.17
N VAL A 117 -13.17 -3.84 -0.28
CA VAL A 117 -13.60 -5.21 -0.63
C VAL A 117 -14.93 -5.16 -1.38
N THR A 118 -15.89 -4.39 -0.90
CA THR A 118 -17.19 -4.22 -1.59
C THR A 118 -17.05 -3.53 -2.96
N SER A 119 -16.14 -2.57 -3.10
CA SER A 119 -15.87 -1.90 -4.39
C SER A 119 -15.20 -2.82 -5.42
N GLN A 120 -14.48 -3.83 -4.98
CA GLN A 120 -13.82 -4.82 -5.85
C GLN A 120 -14.71 -6.02 -6.19
N GLN A 121 -15.82 -6.21 -5.49
CA GLN A 121 -16.76 -7.28 -5.80
C GLN A 121 -17.49 -7.01 -7.11
N ARG A 122 -17.47 -8.00 -8.01
CA ARG A 122 -18.20 -7.96 -9.30
C ARG A 122 -19.69 -8.27 -9.13
N ALA A 123 -20.10 -8.75 -7.97
CA ALA A 123 -21.47 -9.19 -7.70
C ALA A 123 -22.46 -8.00 -7.53
N VAL A 124 -21.98 -6.84 -7.10
CA VAL A 124 -22.82 -5.63 -6.99
C VAL A 124 -22.30 -4.59 -7.98
N PRO A 125 -23.11 -4.13 -8.95
CA PRO A 125 -22.72 -3.07 -9.86
C PRO A 125 -22.70 -1.73 -9.11
N LEU A 126 -21.63 -1.48 -8.37
CA LEU A 126 -21.38 -0.17 -7.79
C LEU A 126 -20.99 0.81 -8.90
N PRO A 127 -21.44 2.05 -8.85
CA PRO A 127 -21.01 3.08 -9.79
C PRO A 127 -19.48 3.12 -9.80
N LYS A 128 -18.87 2.89 -10.96
CA LYS A 128 -17.42 3.00 -11.13
C LYS A 128 -17.04 4.45 -10.88
N LEU A 129 -16.68 4.77 -9.65
CA LEU A 129 -16.15 6.07 -9.28
C LEU A 129 -14.87 6.31 -10.08
N GLY A 130 -15.00 7.06 -11.17
CA GLY A 130 -13.88 7.71 -11.82
C GLY A 130 -13.06 6.96 -12.85
N THR A 131 -13.52 5.83 -13.43
CA THR A 131 -12.86 5.31 -14.64
C THR A 131 -13.15 6.24 -15.82
N GLY A 132 -12.20 7.11 -16.14
CA GLY A 132 -12.28 7.98 -17.32
C GLY A 132 -12.66 9.44 -17.05
N SER A 133 -12.80 9.87 -15.81
CA SER A 133 -13.05 11.30 -15.55
C SER A 133 -11.79 12.12 -15.85
N PRO A 134 -11.84 13.09 -16.80
CA PRO A 134 -10.70 13.96 -17.11
C PRO A 134 -10.22 14.77 -15.90
N ALA A 135 -11.09 14.98 -14.90
CA ALA A 135 -10.77 15.66 -13.65
C ALA A 135 -9.67 14.95 -12.82
N LEU A 136 -9.53 13.62 -12.94
CA LEU A 136 -8.49 12.84 -12.24
C LEU A 136 -7.16 12.76 -13.00
N GLY A 137 -7.05 13.41 -14.18
CA GLY A 137 -5.89 13.33 -15.06
C GLY A 137 -4.76 14.31 -14.77
N GLY A 138 -5.02 15.37 -14.04
CA GLY A 138 -4.11 16.48 -13.84
C GLY A 138 -3.14 16.31 -12.66
N ARG A 139 -2.06 17.14 -12.63
CA ARG A 139 -1.17 17.23 -11.48
C ARG A 139 -1.88 17.47 -10.13
N PRO A 140 -2.90 18.35 -10.03
CA PRO A 140 -3.60 18.58 -8.77
C PRO A 140 -4.32 17.34 -8.26
N ALA A 141 -4.90 16.54 -9.15
CA ALA A 141 -5.52 15.27 -8.77
C ALA A 141 -4.48 14.25 -8.28
N MET A 142 -3.30 14.19 -8.89
CA MET A 142 -2.20 13.33 -8.42
C MET A 142 -1.75 13.74 -7.01
N ILE A 143 -1.64 15.03 -6.74
CA ILE A 143 -1.26 15.55 -5.43
C ILE A 143 -2.34 15.23 -4.39
N ALA A 144 -3.60 15.47 -4.70
CA ALA A 144 -4.72 15.18 -3.79
C ALA A 144 -4.83 13.68 -3.46
N VAL A 145 -4.76 12.83 -4.49
CA VAL A 145 -4.79 11.37 -4.31
C VAL A 145 -3.55 10.88 -3.56
N GLY A 146 -2.37 11.40 -3.91
CA GLY A 146 -1.13 11.05 -3.23
C GLY A 146 -1.17 11.43 -1.75
N SER A 147 -1.53 12.67 -1.42
CA SER A 147 -1.61 13.14 -0.03
C SER A 147 -2.62 12.32 0.79
N LEU A 148 -3.82 12.10 0.25
CA LEU A 148 -4.85 11.31 0.94
C LEU A 148 -4.42 9.85 1.10
N SER A 149 -3.88 9.24 0.05
CA SER A 149 -3.39 7.86 0.10
C SER A 149 -2.21 7.71 1.04
N GLY A 150 -1.29 8.68 1.04
CA GLY A 150 -0.16 8.71 1.97
C GLY A 150 -0.60 8.84 3.42
N LEU A 151 -1.54 9.76 3.71
CA LEU A 151 -2.09 9.94 5.04
C LEU A 151 -2.73 8.65 5.56
N LEU A 152 -3.53 8.00 4.73
CA LEU A 152 -4.13 6.71 5.07
C LEU A 152 -3.07 5.62 5.21
N PHE A 153 -2.05 5.61 4.35
CA PHE A 153 -0.96 4.64 4.42
C PHE A 153 -0.14 4.82 5.71
N GLY A 154 0.25 6.03 6.07
CA GLY A 154 0.99 6.32 7.29
C GLY A 154 0.22 5.93 8.56
N ALA A 155 -1.12 6.04 8.53
CA ALA A 155 -1.98 5.65 9.64
C ALA A 155 -2.27 4.14 9.68
N THR A 156 -2.16 3.41 8.56
CA THR A 156 -2.77 2.08 8.42
C THR A 156 -1.89 1.04 7.75
N ASN A 157 -0.79 1.47 7.16
CA ASN A 157 0.04 0.67 6.26
C ASN A 157 -0.74 0.05 5.07
N VAL A 158 -1.89 0.62 4.71
CA VAL A 158 -2.76 0.13 3.63
C VAL A 158 -2.85 1.15 2.52
N GLY A 159 -2.22 0.86 1.37
CA GLY A 159 -2.14 1.75 0.20
C GLY A 159 -3.10 1.40 -0.94
N ILE A 160 -4.24 0.80 -0.62
CA ILE A 160 -5.21 0.29 -1.62
C ILE A 160 -5.75 1.40 -2.53
N GLN A 161 -5.95 2.61 -2.00
CA GLN A 161 -6.46 3.76 -2.74
C GLN A 161 -5.51 4.18 -3.86
N LEU A 162 -4.21 4.13 -3.58
CA LEU A 162 -3.16 4.42 -4.54
C LEU A 162 -3.15 3.38 -5.67
N VAL A 163 -3.28 2.11 -5.33
CA VAL A 163 -3.37 1.00 -6.28
C VAL A 163 -4.60 1.16 -7.18
N ALA A 164 -5.76 1.50 -6.60
CA ALA A 164 -6.99 1.74 -7.36
C ALA A 164 -6.83 2.92 -8.33
N TYR A 165 -6.21 4.01 -7.88
CA TYR A 165 -5.89 5.15 -8.75
C TYR A 165 -4.96 4.76 -9.90
N LEU A 166 -3.86 4.06 -9.63
CA LEU A 166 -2.92 3.65 -10.66
C LEU A 166 -3.55 2.67 -11.67
N ARG A 167 -4.41 1.76 -11.22
CA ARG A 167 -5.19 0.89 -12.11
C ARG A 167 -6.09 1.68 -13.05
N SER A 168 -6.72 2.75 -12.59
CA SER A 168 -7.58 3.61 -13.42
C SER A 168 -6.82 4.34 -14.52
N ARG A 169 -5.48 4.38 -14.47
CA ARG A 169 -4.62 5.07 -15.45
C ARG A 169 -4.30 4.24 -16.70
N GLY A 170 -4.76 3.00 -16.79
CA GLY A 170 -4.58 2.15 -17.97
C GLY A 170 -3.12 1.81 -18.27
N LEU A 171 -2.29 1.65 -17.24
CA LEU A 171 -0.88 1.27 -17.37
C LEU A 171 -0.76 -0.18 -17.81
N THR A 172 0.31 -0.50 -18.56
CA THR A 172 0.69 -1.89 -18.79
C THR A 172 0.99 -2.56 -17.46
N HIS A 173 0.86 -3.89 -17.39
CA HIS A 173 1.04 -4.63 -16.13
C HIS A 173 2.42 -4.37 -15.51
N SER A 174 3.49 -4.45 -16.30
CA SER A 174 4.86 -4.18 -15.85
C SER A 174 5.01 -2.76 -15.29
N LEU A 175 4.53 -1.77 -16.02
CA LEU A 175 4.60 -0.37 -15.59
C LEU A 175 3.76 -0.12 -14.33
N PHE A 176 2.58 -0.76 -14.23
CA PHE A 176 1.74 -0.68 -13.05
C PHE A 176 2.45 -1.22 -11.80
N VAL A 177 2.98 -2.46 -11.89
CA VAL A 177 3.70 -3.10 -10.79
C VAL A 177 4.91 -2.26 -10.37
N GLY A 178 5.70 -1.79 -11.36
CA GLY A 178 6.87 -0.98 -11.10
C GLY A 178 6.55 0.37 -10.44
N VAL A 179 5.49 1.06 -10.88
CA VAL A 179 5.07 2.33 -10.25
C VAL A 179 4.55 2.10 -8.84
N VAL A 180 3.76 1.04 -8.63
CA VAL A 180 3.26 0.67 -7.29
C VAL A 180 4.44 0.38 -6.36
N ALA A 181 5.39 -0.44 -6.81
CA ALA A 181 6.58 -0.78 -6.03
C ALA A 181 7.45 0.45 -5.71
N LEU A 182 7.64 1.35 -6.69
CA LEU A 182 8.40 2.58 -6.51
C LEU A 182 7.74 3.51 -5.47
N VAL A 183 6.42 3.66 -5.54
CA VAL A 183 5.68 4.47 -4.56
C VAL A 183 5.78 3.85 -3.17
N PHE A 184 5.54 2.55 -3.04
CA PHE A 184 5.64 1.87 -1.75
C PHE A 184 7.07 1.85 -1.20
N LEU A 185 8.09 1.74 -2.06
CA LEU A 185 9.48 1.88 -1.62
C LEU A 185 9.78 3.27 -1.07
N GLY A 186 9.14 4.31 -1.63
CA GLY A 186 9.32 5.69 -1.18
C GLY A 186 8.59 6.04 0.12
N ILE A 187 7.49 5.35 0.43
CA ILE A 187 6.65 5.66 1.61
C ILE A 187 6.81 4.66 2.77
N ASN A 188 7.54 3.55 2.59
CA ASN A 188 7.95 2.62 3.63
C ASN A 188 9.28 3.02 4.23
#